data_f1da8f18896ac1d30edebc19122aeda0
#
_entry.id   f1da8f18896ac1d30edebc19122aeda0
#
_cell.length_a   1.000
_cell.length_b   1.000
_cell.length_c   1.000
_cell.angle_alpha   90.00
_cell.angle_beta   90.00
_cell.angle_gamma   90.00
#
_symmetry.space_group_name_H-M   'P 1'
#
loop_
_entity.id
_entity.type
_entity.pdbx_description
1 polymer ?
#
loop_
_entity_poly.entity_id
_entity_poly.type
_entity_poly.pdbx_seq_one_letter_code
_entity_poly.pdbx_strand_id
1 'polypeptide(L)'
;MRRPVIAVLFALTAACRGDASAAPARHAMARDTIRDSVHAAPAVADSVAAKTPVSTAAAGGPARKTMGDTGIVRALYVNRWASQSTKKMHALIAIADKTEINALVIDMKDEFGLNFESKDTSVSRNAGHSGRAKHLAELLDTLKAHRILAIARVVVFKDSVAARANPQHVIRKPDGTPWHDKKGLTWVDPYDPMIREYNIRVAEELARLGFDEIQFDYIRFPEPYASLPPQVFKDANGVPKPKALADFFRAACPRIHAAGARCTADIFGMVTSIGGALEVGQQWSELAPVTDVLLPMVYPSHYPHGSFGIARPNSEPYLVVDSAITAAHHKDTRLGITSPIHVRAWLQAFTLGAPHYTAAQVEAQKKGVYDAGYDSWVLWSPGSEYSPFVAALESTTVSRKKK
;
A
#
# COMPACT_ATOMS: atom_id res chain seq x y z
N MET A 1 -17.19 38.59 8.89
CA MET A 1 -16.19 37.96 9.77
C MET A 1 -15.51 36.83 9.00
N ARG A 2 -14.29 37.10 8.51
CA ARG A 2 -13.51 36.12 7.71
C ARG A 2 -12.72 35.23 8.66
N ARG A 3 -12.95 33.93 8.64
CA ARG A 3 -12.14 32.95 9.38
C ARG A 3 -10.86 32.66 8.59
N PRO A 4 -9.70 32.57 9.22
CA PRO A 4 -8.46 32.24 8.55
C PRO A 4 -8.43 30.75 8.17
N VAL A 5 -8.05 30.51 6.92
CA VAL A 5 -7.67 29.18 6.41
C VAL A 5 -6.29 28.86 6.98
N ILE A 6 -6.21 27.84 7.81
CA ILE A 6 -4.93 27.34 8.33
C ILE A 6 -4.31 26.48 7.22
N ALA A 7 -3.33 27.05 6.54
CA ALA A 7 -2.43 26.30 5.67
C ALA A 7 -1.43 25.54 6.56
N VAL A 8 -1.54 24.23 6.62
CA VAL A 8 -0.52 23.40 7.28
C VAL A 8 0.63 23.22 6.30
N LEU A 9 1.66 24.04 6.46
CA LEU A 9 2.91 23.95 5.71
C LEU A 9 3.76 22.83 6.30
N PHE A 10 4.07 21.82 5.50
CA PHE A 10 5.16 20.89 5.77
C PHE A 10 6.48 21.55 5.41
N ALA A 11 7.09 22.24 6.36
CA ALA A 11 8.43 22.79 6.20
C ALA A 11 9.37 22.11 7.20
N LEU A 12 10.29 21.28 6.70
CA LEU A 12 11.53 20.99 7.37
C LEU A 12 12.47 22.20 7.18
N THR A 13 12.51 23.10 8.15
CA THR A 13 13.59 24.08 8.28
C THR A 13 14.22 23.95 9.65
N ALA A 14 15.46 23.49 9.67
CA ALA A 14 16.35 23.67 10.82
C ALA A 14 16.70 25.14 10.91
N ALA A 15 16.34 25.80 12.03
CA ALA A 15 16.84 27.11 12.38
C ALA A 15 17.82 26.96 13.54
N CYS A 16 19.11 27.16 13.28
CA CYS A 16 20.09 27.55 14.28
C CYS A 16 20.65 28.91 13.90
N ARG A 17 20.44 29.92 14.76
CA ARG A 17 21.26 31.14 14.81
C ARG A 17 22.09 31.08 16.09
N GLY A 18 23.37 31.30 15.95
CA GLY A 18 24.32 31.48 17.06
C GLY A 18 25.74 31.56 16.52
N ASP A 19 26.39 32.69 16.73
CA ASP A 19 27.64 33.16 16.14
C ASP A 19 28.91 32.38 16.47
N ALA A 20 29.87 32.55 15.55
CA ALA A 20 31.35 32.68 15.66
C ALA A 20 32.23 31.45 15.44
N SER A 21 32.92 31.53 14.27
CA SER A 21 34.37 31.23 14.05
C SER A 21 34.88 29.83 14.37
N ALA A 22 35.03 29.01 13.32
CA ALA A 22 36.22 28.23 12.97
C ALA A 22 36.03 27.49 11.64
N ALA A 23 37.09 27.37 10.85
CA ALA A 23 37.12 26.88 9.48
C ALA A 23 36.82 25.36 9.32
N PRO A 24 36.66 24.82 8.08
CA PRO A 24 35.64 23.86 7.74
C PRO A 24 36.11 22.41 7.87
N ALA A 25 35.42 21.62 8.64
CA ALA A 25 35.44 20.18 8.50
C ALA A 25 34.28 19.75 7.56
N ARG A 26 34.63 19.13 6.43
CA ARG A 26 33.69 18.53 5.48
C ARG A 26 32.94 17.40 6.17
N HIS A 27 31.74 17.64 6.60
CA HIS A 27 30.79 16.56 6.88
C HIS A 27 29.95 16.31 5.62
N ALA A 28 30.24 15.19 5.01
CA ALA A 28 29.40 14.62 3.97
C ALA A 28 28.00 14.35 4.56
N MET A 29 26.98 14.99 3.98
CA MET A 29 25.60 14.58 4.20
C MET A 29 25.47 13.13 3.75
N ALA A 30 25.07 12.27 4.67
CA ALA A 30 24.67 10.92 4.36
C ALA A 30 23.49 10.99 3.36
N ARG A 31 23.77 10.69 2.11
CA ARG A 31 22.78 10.33 1.12
C ARG A 31 22.34 8.92 1.50
N ASP A 32 21.14 8.75 2.04
CA ASP A 32 20.44 7.47 2.05
C ASP A 32 20.10 7.09 0.60
N THR A 33 21.12 6.66 -0.11
CA THR A 33 20.95 5.83 -1.29
C THR A 33 20.88 4.40 -0.79
N ILE A 34 19.69 3.84 -0.76
CA ILE A 34 19.52 2.40 -0.85
C ILE A 34 20.12 2.03 -2.21
N ARG A 35 21.39 1.67 -2.21
CA ARG A 35 22.05 1.04 -3.35
C ARG A 35 21.46 -0.35 -3.48
N ASP A 36 20.70 -0.59 -4.54
CA ASP A 36 20.47 -1.92 -5.06
C ASP A 36 21.83 -2.55 -5.40
N SER A 37 22.31 -3.40 -4.50
CA SER A 37 23.41 -4.28 -4.81
C SER A 37 22.86 -5.39 -5.72
N VAL A 38 23.00 -5.18 -7.02
CA VAL A 38 22.85 -6.23 -8.02
C VAL A 38 24.02 -7.19 -7.86
N HIS A 39 23.86 -8.24 -7.10
CA HIS A 39 24.73 -9.40 -7.19
C HIS A 39 24.23 -10.29 -8.30
N ALA A 40 24.94 -10.29 -9.41
CA ALA A 40 24.84 -11.31 -10.42
C ALA A 40 25.15 -12.68 -9.79
N ALA A 41 24.17 -13.57 -9.77
CA ALA A 41 24.37 -14.95 -9.41
C ALA A 41 25.05 -15.68 -10.59
N PRO A 42 26.02 -16.58 -10.31
CA PRO A 42 26.61 -17.42 -11.35
C PRO A 42 25.57 -18.44 -11.84
N ALA A 43 25.55 -18.67 -13.14
CA ALA A 43 24.79 -19.72 -13.78
C ALA A 43 25.18 -21.08 -13.20
N VAL A 44 24.23 -21.79 -12.62
CA VAL A 44 24.36 -23.20 -12.26
C VAL A 44 23.52 -24.00 -13.22
N ALA A 45 24.19 -24.99 -13.82
CA ALA A 45 23.66 -25.89 -14.82
C ALA A 45 22.49 -26.72 -14.32
N ASP A 46 21.50 -26.92 -15.19
CA ASP A 46 20.36 -27.82 -15.03
C ASP A 46 20.83 -29.26 -14.73
N SER A 47 20.46 -29.79 -13.58
CA SER A 47 20.35 -31.22 -13.37
C SER A 47 18.87 -31.57 -13.16
N VAL A 48 18.33 -32.30 -14.12
CA VAL A 48 17.00 -32.89 -14.06
C VAL A 48 16.96 -33.88 -12.90
N ALA A 49 16.26 -33.56 -11.83
CA ALA A 49 15.92 -34.49 -10.75
C ALA A 49 14.42 -34.73 -10.72
N ALA A 50 14.09 -35.99 -10.64
CA ALA A 50 12.78 -36.60 -10.76
C ALA A 50 11.72 -36.01 -9.81
N LYS A 51 10.49 -35.90 -10.33
CA LYS A 51 9.27 -35.54 -9.59
C LYS A 51 9.01 -36.54 -8.48
N THR A 52 9.18 -36.09 -7.25
CA THR A 52 8.56 -36.74 -6.10
C THR A 52 7.22 -36.09 -5.83
N PRO A 53 6.11 -36.80 -5.66
CA PRO A 53 4.83 -36.21 -5.35
C PRO A 53 4.88 -35.61 -3.96
N VAL A 54 4.53 -34.33 -3.84
CA VAL A 54 4.38 -33.64 -2.55
C VAL A 54 3.23 -34.32 -1.80
N SER A 55 3.57 -34.97 -0.72
CA SER A 55 2.62 -35.59 0.22
C SER A 55 1.65 -34.55 0.74
N THR A 56 0.38 -34.70 0.39
CA THR A 56 -0.75 -33.99 0.99
C THR A 56 -1.09 -34.61 2.34
N ALA A 57 -0.35 -34.26 3.36
CA ALA A 57 -0.73 -34.56 4.74
C ALA A 57 -0.68 -33.26 5.53
N ALA A 58 -1.75 -32.45 5.46
CA ALA A 58 -2.03 -31.42 6.44
C ALA A 58 -2.39 -32.11 7.75
N ALA A 59 -1.43 -32.20 8.69
CA ALA A 59 -1.71 -32.57 10.06
C ALA A 59 -2.72 -31.56 10.64
N GLY A 60 -3.79 -32.06 11.27
CA GLY A 60 -4.94 -31.31 11.76
C GLY A 60 -4.59 -30.27 12.82
N GLY A 61 -4.31 -29.05 12.37
CA GLY A 61 -4.42 -27.85 13.16
C GLY A 61 -5.89 -27.38 13.19
N PRO A 62 -6.27 -26.52 14.15
CA PRO A 62 -7.64 -26.00 14.21
C PRO A 62 -8.00 -25.36 12.89
N ALA A 63 -9.20 -25.65 12.38
CA ALA A 63 -9.68 -25.18 11.09
C ALA A 63 -9.58 -23.65 11.02
N ARG A 64 -8.74 -23.13 10.12
CA ARG A 64 -8.62 -21.69 9.88
C ARG A 64 -9.90 -21.20 9.23
N LYS A 65 -10.46 -20.15 9.80
CA LYS A 65 -11.60 -19.46 9.20
C LYS A 65 -11.11 -18.60 8.04
N THR A 66 -11.75 -18.77 6.89
CA THR A 66 -11.56 -17.92 5.72
C THR A 66 -12.25 -16.57 5.92
N MET A 67 -11.99 -15.60 5.05
CA MET A 67 -12.67 -14.29 5.07
C MET A 67 -14.20 -14.42 5.04
N GLY A 68 -14.74 -15.42 4.32
CA GLY A 68 -16.17 -15.68 4.24
C GLY A 68 -16.85 -15.93 5.59
N ASP A 69 -16.11 -16.51 6.54
CA ASP A 69 -16.67 -16.88 7.84
C ASP A 69 -16.64 -15.74 8.86
N THR A 70 -15.61 -14.86 8.82
CA THR A 70 -15.41 -13.82 9.84
C THR A 70 -15.28 -12.41 9.29
N GLY A 71 -14.99 -12.25 7.99
CA GLY A 71 -14.63 -10.98 7.39
C GLY A 71 -13.27 -10.42 7.83
N ILE A 72 -12.56 -11.08 8.76
CA ILE A 72 -11.27 -10.61 9.30
C ILE A 72 -10.16 -10.91 8.29
N VAL A 73 -9.35 -9.90 7.97
CA VAL A 73 -8.18 -10.02 7.12
C VAL A 73 -6.93 -9.53 7.86
N ARG A 74 -5.97 -10.42 8.07
CA ARG A 74 -4.67 -10.13 8.66
C ARG A 74 -3.60 -10.56 7.67
N ALA A 75 -2.92 -9.55 7.08
CA ALA A 75 -2.11 -9.77 5.90
C ALA A 75 -0.64 -9.39 6.10
N LEU A 76 0.21 -10.00 5.28
CA LEU A 76 1.60 -9.59 5.07
C LEU A 76 1.74 -9.01 3.66
N TYR A 77 2.48 -7.91 3.54
CA TYR A 77 2.87 -7.35 2.25
C TYR A 77 4.00 -8.17 1.61
N VAL A 78 3.89 -8.38 0.31
CA VAL A 78 4.83 -9.13 -0.53
C VAL A 78 5.23 -8.27 -1.72
N ASN A 79 6.45 -7.75 -1.70
CA ASN A 79 6.96 -6.98 -2.83
C ASN A 79 7.17 -7.87 -4.06
N ARG A 80 7.34 -7.27 -5.24
CA ARG A 80 7.48 -8.01 -6.49
C ARG A 80 8.60 -9.06 -6.48
N TRP A 81 9.75 -8.74 -5.88
CA TRP A 81 10.91 -9.64 -5.84
C TRP A 81 10.67 -10.86 -4.94
N ALA A 82 9.99 -10.64 -3.81
CA ALA A 82 9.59 -11.72 -2.92
C ALA A 82 8.58 -12.67 -3.60
N SER A 83 7.61 -12.13 -4.35
CA SER A 83 6.62 -12.94 -5.07
C SER A 83 7.21 -13.76 -6.23
N GLN A 84 8.36 -13.34 -6.77
CA GLN A 84 9.10 -14.07 -7.81
C GLN A 84 10.03 -15.16 -7.23
N SER A 85 10.21 -15.19 -5.91
CA SER A 85 11.08 -16.13 -5.22
C SER A 85 10.29 -17.26 -4.55
N THR A 86 10.35 -18.47 -5.09
CA THR A 86 9.71 -19.65 -4.50
C THR A 86 10.12 -19.85 -3.05
N LYS A 87 11.41 -19.69 -2.72
CA LYS A 87 11.92 -19.79 -1.34
C LYS A 87 11.26 -18.77 -0.41
N LYS A 88 11.13 -17.52 -0.86
CA LYS A 88 10.52 -16.45 -0.06
C LYS A 88 9.02 -16.68 0.13
N MET A 89 8.33 -17.09 -0.94
CA MET A 89 6.90 -17.41 -0.86
C MET A 89 6.63 -18.59 0.09
N HIS A 90 7.41 -19.67 0.03
CA HIS A 90 7.29 -20.77 0.99
C HIS A 90 7.50 -20.30 2.44
N ALA A 91 8.46 -19.40 2.69
CA ALA A 91 8.68 -18.86 4.03
C ALA A 91 7.48 -18.04 4.53
N LEU A 92 6.87 -17.21 3.67
CA LEU A 92 5.69 -16.40 4.01
C LEU A 92 4.45 -17.29 4.24
N ILE A 93 4.25 -18.29 3.40
CA ILE A 93 3.18 -19.29 3.57
C ILE A 93 3.36 -20.03 4.91
N ALA A 94 4.59 -20.43 5.24
CA ALA A 94 4.87 -21.12 6.51
C ALA A 94 4.61 -20.22 7.75
N ILE A 95 4.81 -18.91 7.64
CA ILE A 95 4.38 -17.96 8.68
C ILE A 95 2.84 -17.95 8.76
N ALA A 96 2.16 -17.82 7.64
CA ALA A 96 0.70 -17.82 7.60
C ALA A 96 0.10 -19.10 8.17
N ASP A 97 0.67 -20.28 7.87
CA ASP A 97 0.20 -21.59 8.40
C ASP A 97 0.27 -21.72 9.91
N LYS A 98 1.19 -20.99 10.54
CA LYS A 98 1.46 -21.10 11.98
C LYS A 98 0.88 -19.95 12.80
N THR A 99 0.30 -18.93 12.13
CA THR A 99 -0.12 -17.70 12.80
C THR A 99 -1.52 -17.25 12.37
N GLU A 100 -1.92 -16.12 12.89
CA GLU A 100 -3.18 -15.44 12.54
C GLU A 100 -3.22 -14.85 11.12
N ILE A 101 -2.12 -14.90 10.36
CA ILE A 101 -2.06 -14.41 8.99
C ILE A 101 -2.91 -15.29 8.09
N ASN A 102 -3.83 -14.66 7.37
CA ASN A 102 -4.75 -15.33 6.44
C ASN A 102 -4.80 -14.67 5.05
N ALA A 103 -3.92 -13.71 4.78
CA ALA A 103 -3.84 -13.06 3.48
C ALA A 103 -2.41 -12.62 3.15
N LEU A 104 -2.10 -12.53 1.86
CA LEU A 104 -0.88 -11.91 1.32
C LEU A 104 -1.27 -10.81 0.34
N VAL A 105 -0.74 -9.59 0.56
CA VAL A 105 -0.87 -8.45 -0.35
C VAL A 105 0.35 -8.43 -1.26
N ILE A 106 0.15 -8.77 -2.52
CA ILE A 106 1.24 -9.04 -3.48
C ILE A 106 1.31 -7.90 -4.51
N ASP A 107 2.48 -7.32 -4.72
CA ASP A 107 2.71 -6.34 -5.78
C ASP A 107 2.54 -6.97 -7.16
N MET A 108 1.42 -6.66 -7.82
CA MET A 108 1.14 -7.12 -9.19
C MET A 108 1.37 -6.03 -10.23
N LYS A 109 1.37 -4.77 -9.81
CA LYS A 109 1.82 -3.61 -10.60
C LYS A 109 2.44 -2.58 -9.66
N ASP A 110 3.68 -2.18 -9.96
CA ASP A 110 4.45 -1.22 -9.18
C ASP A 110 5.24 -0.25 -10.08
N GLU A 111 6.24 0.45 -9.57
CA GLU A 111 7.09 1.38 -10.32
C GLU A 111 7.92 0.72 -11.42
N PHE A 112 8.05 -0.59 -11.42
CA PHE A 112 8.75 -1.37 -12.45
C PHE A 112 7.80 -1.93 -13.53
N GLY A 113 6.51 -1.65 -13.43
CA GLY A 113 5.46 -2.11 -14.34
C GLY A 113 4.75 -3.35 -13.83
N LEU A 114 4.21 -4.16 -14.75
CA LEU A 114 3.46 -5.36 -14.40
C LEU A 114 4.37 -6.45 -13.83
N ASN A 115 3.87 -7.16 -12.82
CA ASN A 115 4.52 -8.33 -12.23
C ASN A 115 3.84 -9.65 -12.66
N PHE A 116 3.15 -9.63 -13.81
CA PHE A 116 2.51 -10.80 -14.41
C PHE A 116 2.49 -10.65 -15.94
N GLU A 117 2.26 -11.76 -16.64
CA GLU A 117 2.06 -11.75 -18.09
C GLU A 117 0.61 -11.45 -18.41
N SER A 118 0.35 -10.25 -18.93
CA SER A 118 -1.00 -9.86 -19.37
C SER A 118 -1.32 -10.44 -20.75
N LYS A 119 -2.53 -10.97 -20.91
CA LYS A 119 -3.10 -11.41 -22.19
C LYS A 119 -3.78 -10.27 -22.94
N ASP A 120 -4.06 -9.15 -22.27
CA ASP A 120 -4.62 -7.95 -22.88
C ASP A 120 -3.50 -7.13 -23.54
N THR A 121 -3.53 -7.00 -24.87
CA THR A 121 -2.52 -6.26 -25.63
C THR A 121 -2.47 -4.78 -25.27
N SER A 122 -3.59 -4.19 -24.85
CA SER A 122 -3.64 -2.79 -24.39
C SER A 122 -2.96 -2.61 -23.05
N VAL A 123 -2.98 -3.63 -22.19
CA VAL A 123 -2.32 -3.66 -20.88
C VAL A 123 -0.83 -3.98 -21.06
N SER A 124 -0.48 -4.96 -21.88
CA SER A 124 0.90 -5.43 -22.06
C SER A 124 1.84 -4.38 -22.65
N ARG A 125 1.32 -3.38 -23.39
CA ARG A 125 2.12 -2.21 -23.86
C ARG A 125 2.79 -1.45 -22.71
N ASN A 126 2.19 -1.43 -21.54
CA ASN A 126 2.65 -0.74 -20.35
C ASN A 126 3.30 -1.69 -19.34
N ALA A 127 3.66 -2.89 -19.75
CA ALA A 127 4.16 -3.93 -18.85
C ALA A 127 5.54 -3.64 -18.25
N GLY A 128 6.35 -2.83 -18.92
CA GLY A 128 7.76 -2.63 -18.53
C GLY A 128 8.64 -3.82 -18.93
N HIS A 129 9.92 -3.74 -18.56
CA HIS A 129 10.95 -4.74 -18.92
C HIS A 129 11.46 -5.54 -17.72
N SER A 130 10.98 -5.26 -16.51
CA SER A 130 11.38 -5.97 -15.30
C SER A 130 10.86 -7.41 -15.28
N GLY A 131 11.58 -8.28 -14.58
CA GLY A 131 11.14 -9.65 -14.34
C GLY A 131 9.74 -9.71 -13.72
N ARG A 132 9.01 -10.78 -14.01
CA ARG A 132 7.62 -11.00 -13.57
C ARG A 132 7.49 -12.29 -12.80
N ALA A 133 6.46 -12.37 -11.97
CA ALA A 133 6.11 -13.62 -11.30
C ALA A 133 5.76 -14.68 -12.35
N LYS A 134 6.55 -15.75 -12.38
CA LYS A 134 6.27 -16.93 -13.18
C LYS A 134 5.28 -17.81 -12.42
N HIS A 135 4.53 -18.63 -13.14
CA HIS A 135 3.63 -19.61 -12.52
C HIS A 135 2.62 -18.99 -11.55
N LEU A 136 2.03 -17.82 -11.95
CA LEU A 136 1.08 -17.10 -11.07
C LEU A 136 -0.15 -17.96 -10.75
N ALA A 137 -0.63 -18.77 -11.69
CA ALA A 137 -1.76 -19.66 -11.45
C ALA A 137 -1.44 -20.71 -10.36
N GLU A 138 -0.28 -21.35 -10.44
CA GLU A 138 0.16 -22.32 -9.42
C GLU A 138 0.38 -21.66 -8.06
N LEU A 139 0.84 -20.41 -8.04
CA LEU A 139 0.95 -19.64 -6.80
C LEU A 139 -0.43 -19.40 -6.18
N LEU A 140 -1.40 -18.95 -6.96
CA LEU A 140 -2.77 -18.70 -6.48
C LEU A 140 -3.43 -19.99 -5.98
N ASP A 141 -3.27 -21.10 -6.70
CA ASP A 141 -3.75 -22.41 -6.26
C ASP A 141 -3.09 -22.85 -4.95
N THR A 142 -1.79 -22.61 -4.80
CA THR A 142 -1.05 -22.88 -3.56
C THR A 142 -1.61 -22.04 -2.39
N LEU A 143 -1.78 -20.74 -2.58
CA LEU A 143 -2.36 -19.86 -1.55
C LEU A 143 -3.76 -20.33 -1.14
N LYS A 144 -4.60 -20.68 -2.11
CA LYS A 144 -5.93 -21.23 -1.87
C LYS A 144 -5.89 -22.55 -1.09
N ALA A 145 -4.99 -23.46 -1.43
CA ALA A 145 -4.80 -24.73 -0.70
C ALA A 145 -4.41 -24.49 0.77
N HIS A 146 -3.61 -23.45 1.04
CA HIS A 146 -3.25 -23.01 2.37
C HIS A 146 -4.29 -22.08 3.03
N ARG A 147 -5.45 -21.83 2.37
CA ARG A 147 -6.51 -20.92 2.85
C ARG A 147 -6.00 -19.49 3.10
N ILE A 148 -5.11 -19.03 2.26
CA ILE A 148 -4.54 -17.69 2.27
C ILE A 148 -5.19 -16.89 1.14
N LEU A 149 -5.82 -15.78 1.49
CA LEU A 149 -6.39 -14.84 0.51
C LEU A 149 -5.27 -14.19 -0.29
N ALA A 150 -5.43 -14.16 -1.60
CA ALA A 150 -4.53 -13.47 -2.51
C ALA A 150 -5.07 -12.07 -2.81
N ILE A 151 -4.34 -11.03 -2.39
CA ILE A 151 -4.69 -9.63 -2.62
C ILE A 151 -3.69 -9.05 -3.62
N ALA A 152 -4.17 -8.57 -4.77
CA ALA A 152 -3.34 -7.93 -5.77
C ALA A 152 -3.21 -6.43 -5.48
N ARG A 153 -2.01 -5.96 -5.13
CA ARG A 153 -1.73 -4.52 -5.02
C ARG A 153 -1.35 -3.95 -6.38
N VAL A 154 -2.03 -2.87 -6.76
CA VAL A 154 -1.91 -2.19 -8.04
C VAL A 154 -1.61 -0.72 -7.81
N VAL A 155 -0.37 -0.30 -8.09
CA VAL A 155 0.03 1.12 -8.11
C VAL A 155 -0.61 1.80 -9.31
N VAL A 156 -1.41 2.86 -9.08
CA VAL A 156 -2.25 3.45 -10.14
C VAL A 156 -1.54 4.59 -10.87
N PHE A 157 -1.38 5.75 -10.25
CA PHE A 157 -0.94 6.96 -10.96
C PHE A 157 0.56 7.28 -10.86
N LYS A 158 1.26 6.72 -9.88
CA LYS A 158 2.72 6.79 -9.83
C LYS A 158 3.34 5.71 -10.72
N ASP A 159 3.14 5.84 -12.02
CA ASP A 159 3.52 4.85 -13.01
C ASP A 159 4.44 5.44 -14.07
N SER A 160 5.73 5.42 -13.79
CA SER A 160 6.76 5.90 -14.73
C SER A 160 6.92 5.01 -15.96
N VAL A 161 6.47 3.75 -15.90
CA VAL A 161 6.50 2.81 -17.04
C VAL A 161 5.44 3.21 -18.05
N ALA A 162 4.17 3.35 -17.59
CA ALA A 162 3.10 3.82 -18.44
C ALA A 162 3.34 5.25 -18.93
N ALA A 163 3.93 6.13 -18.10
CA ALA A 163 4.30 7.49 -18.49
C ALA A 163 5.29 7.54 -19.65
N ARG A 164 6.30 6.66 -19.65
CA ARG A 164 7.25 6.55 -20.78
C ARG A 164 6.63 5.99 -22.03
N ALA A 165 5.74 5.03 -21.89
CA ALA A 165 5.02 4.43 -23.03
C ALA A 165 3.97 5.39 -23.63
N ASN A 166 3.46 6.32 -22.83
CA ASN A 166 2.35 7.21 -23.20
C ASN A 166 2.64 8.66 -22.78
N PRO A 167 3.63 9.32 -23.39
CA PRO A 167 4.09 10.66 -22.95
C PRO A 167 3.04 11.77 -23.12
N GLN A 168 1.96 11.52 -23.85
CA GLN A 168 0.83 12.45 -23.99
C GLN A 168 -0.17 12.40 -22.83
N HIS A 169 -0.10 11.36 -21.96
CA HIS A 169 -1.01 11.10 -20.85
C HIS A 169 -0.38 11.31 -19.47
N VAL A 170 0.58 12.23 -19.39
CA VAL A 170 1.32 12.55 -18.16
C VAL A 170 0.96 13.91 -17.62
N ILE A 171 1.15 14.08 -16.32
CA ILE A 171 1.08 15.40 -15.68
C ILE A 171 2.16 16.30 -16.29
N ARG A 172 1.81 17.58 -16.56
CA ARG A 172 2.73 18.53 -17.20
C ARG A 172 3.08 19.69 -16.28
N LYS A 173 4.14 20.39 -16.66
CA LYS A 173 4.47 21.72 -16.14
C LYS A 173 3.76 22.79 -16.97
N PRO A 174 3.73 24.06 -16.51
CA PRO A 174 3.14 25.16 -17.29
C PRO A 174 3.78 25.38 -18.67
N ASP A 175 5.04 24.98 -18.84
CA ASP A 175 5.76 25.04 -20.13
C ASP A 175 5.39 23.88 -21.09
N GLY A 176 4.48 22.99 -20.68
CA GLY A 176 4.05 21.84 -21.45
C GLY A 176 4.95 20.61 -21.37
N THR A 177 6.11 20.71 -20.72
CA THR A 177 7.01 19.55 -20.55
C THR A 177 6.51 18.62 -19.42
N PRO A 178 6.90 17.34 -19.40
CA PRO A 178 6.50 16.41 -18.33
C PRO A 178 6.88 16.90 -16.93
N TRP A 179 5.95 16.77 -15.99
CA TRP A 179 6.21 17.06 -14.59
C TRP A 179 6.88 15.86 -13.89
N HIS A 180 7.80 16.14 -12.98
CA HIS A 180 8.51 15.12 -12.20
C HIS A 180 8.38 15.40 -10.71
N ASP A 181 8.27 14.34 -9.92
CA ASP A 181 8.29 14.43 -8.47
C ASP A 181 9.72 14.68 -7.92
N LYS A 182 9.87 14.79 -6.60
CA LYS A 182 11.17 15.00 -5.94
C LYS A 182 12.22 13.91 -6.23
N LYS A 183 11.78 12.74 -6.67
CA LYS A 183 12.65 11.61 -7.05
C LYS A 183 12.95 11.58 -8.55
N GLY A 184 12.46 12.56 -9.31
CA GLY A 184 12.60 12.63 -10.76
C GLY A 184 11.65 11.68 -11.52
N LEU A 185 10.64 11.12 -10.87
CA LEU A 185 9.70 10.20 -11.50
C LEU A 185 8.57 10.95 -12.17
N THR A 186 8.22 10.54 -13.39
CA THR A 186 7.06 11.04 -14.12
C THR A 186 5.81 10.30 -13.64
N TRP A 187 4.72 11.04 -13.43
CA TRP A 187 3.42 10.50 -13.09
C TRP A 187 2.47 10.60 -14.27
N VAL A 188 1.61 9.61 -14.43
CA VAL A 188 0.48 9.68 -15.36
C VAL A 188 -0.61 10.60 -14.81
N ASP A 189 -1.42 11.21 -15.69
CA ASP A 189 -2.48 12.14 -15.27
C ASP A 189 -3.69 11.39 -14.70
N PRO A 190 -4.06 11.62 -13.41
CA PRO A 190 -5.21 10.95 -12.80
C PRO A 190 -6.57 11.32 -13.41
N TYR A 191 -6.65 12.39 -14.17
CA TYR A 191 -7.88 12.77 -14.90
C TYR A 191 -8.00 12.07 -16.25
N ASP A 192 -6.92 11.57 -16.81
CA ASP A 192 -6.89 10.99 -18.14
C ASP A 192 -7.70 9.68 -18.24
N PRO A 193 -8.71 9.62 -19.13
CA PRO A 193 -9.60 8.47 -19.23
C PRO A 193 -8.89 7.21 -19.74
N MET A 194 -7.86 7.34 -20.59
CA MET A 194 -7.09 6.21 -21.08
C MET A 194 -6.26 5.57 -19.95
N ILE A 195 -5.64 6.39 -19.10
CA ILE A 195 -4.89 5.92 -17.93
C ILE A 195 -5.81 5.23 -16.92
N ARG A 196 -7.01 5.78 -16.69
CA ARG A 196 -8.01 5.15 -15.81
C ARG A 196 -8.43 3.79 -16.36
N GLU A 197 -8.79 3.73 -17.64
CA GLU A 197 -9.20 2.49 -18.28
C GLU A 197 -8.07 1.44 -18.26
N TYR A 198 -6.83 1.83 -18.52
CA TYR A 198 -5.68 0.95 -18.42
C TYR A 198 -5.58 0.28 -17.02
N ASN A 199 -5.66 1.06 -15.95
CA ASN A 199 -5.56 0.52 -14.59
C ASN A 199 -6.78 -0.34 -14.21
N ILE A 200 -7.97 -0.01 -14.70
CA ILE A 200 -9.17 -0.83 -14.51
C ILE A 200 -9.03 -2.18 -15.22
N ARG A 201 -8.51 -2.21 -16.44
CA ARG A 201 -8.25 -3.46 -17.17
C ARG A 201 -7.21 -4.35 -16.49
N VAL A 202 -6.13 -3.75 -15.96
CA VAL A 202 -5.16 -4.49 -15.12
C VAL A 202 -5.86 -5.14 -13.94
N ALA A 203 -6.69 -4.40 -13.23
CA ALA A 203 -7.44 -4.89 -12.07
C ALA A 203 -8.43 -6.01 -12.42
N GLU A 204 -9.19 -5.85 -13.49
CA GLU A 204 -10.12 -6.90 -13.98
C GLU A 204 -9.39 -8.18 -14.37
N GLU A 205 -8.26 -8.06 -15.05
CA GLU A 205 -7.46 -9.23 -15.45
C GLU A 205 -6.96 -9.98 -14.22
N LEU A 206 -6.43 -9.26 -13.21
CA LEU A 206 -5.98 -9.87 -11.96
C LEU A 206 -7.14 -10.55 -11.19
N ALA A 207 -8.30 -9.91 -11.12
CA ALA A 207 -9.48 -10.52 -10.52
C ALA A 207 -9.89 -11.83 -11.25
N ARG A 208 -9.91 -11.82 -12.58
CA ARG A 208 -10.20 -13.03 -13.40
C ARG A 208 -9.13 -14.12 -13.28
N LEU A 209 -7.88 -13.75 -12.94
CA LEU A 209 -6.81 -14.72 -12.67
C LEU A 209 -6.99 -15.43 -11.32
N GLY A 210 -7.88 -14.93 -10.44
CA GLY A 210 -8.22 -15.59 -9.18
C GLY A 210 -7.70 -14.87 -7.93
N PHE A 211 -7.36 -13.59 -8.02
CA PHE A 211 -7.16 -12.78 -6.82
C PHE A 211 -8.50 -12.48 -6.13
N ASP A 212 -8.54 -12.62 -4.82
CA ASP A 212 -9.75 -12.40 -4.00
C ASP A 212 -10.07 -10.91 -3.81
N GLU A 213 -9.04 -10.06 -3.96
CA GLU A 213 -9.15 -8.62 -3.73
C GLU A 213 -8.16 -7.86 -4.62
N ILE A 214 -8.60 -6.72 -5.16
CA ILE A 214 -7.76 -5.76 -5.85
C ILE A 214 -7.60 -4.54 -4.95
N GLN A 215 -6.37 -4.24 -4.58
CA GLN A 215 -6.01 -3.16 -3.68
C GLN A 215 -5.25 -2.08 -4.45
N PHE A 216 -5.89 -0.94 -4.66
CA PHE A 216 -5.32 0.18 -5.38
C PHE A 216 -4.48 1.05 -4.47
N ASP A 217 -3.19 1.19 -4.79
CA ASP A 217 -2.29 2.14 -4.14
C ASP A 217 -1.87 3.24 -5.11
N TYR A 218 -1.28 4.31 -4.56
CA TYR A 218 -1.02 5.53 -5.31
C TYR A 218 -2.23 6.02 -6.12
N ILE A 219 -3.43 5.74 -5.61
CA ILE A 219 -4.70 6.29 -6.07
C ILE A 219 -4.84 7.71 -5.49
N ARG A 220 -4.00 8.59 -5.99
CA ARG A 220 -3.83 9.96 -5.52
C ARG A 220 -3.05 10.81 -6.52
N PHE A 221 -3.14 12.11 -6.38
CA PHE A 221 -2.28 13.05 -7.07
C PHE A 221 -0.91 13.14 -6.38
N PRO A 222 0.16 13.54 -7.09
CA PRO A 222 1.44 13.78 -6.44
C PRO A 222 1.37 15.00 -5.51
N GLU A 223 2.23 15.02 -4.48
CA GLU A 223 2.30 16.11 -3.52
C GLU A 223 2.79 17.40 -4.21
N PRO A 224 2.09 18.54 -4.01
CA PRO A 224 2.47 19.81 -4.58
C PRO A 224 3.50 20.53 -3.68
N TYR A 225 4.73 20.10 -3.70
CA TYR A 225 5.78 20.77 -2.95
C TYR A 225 6.11 22.16 -3.53
N ALA A 226 6.29 23.16 -2.69
CA ALA A 226 6.68 24.52 -3.10
C ALA A 226 8.01 24.58 -3.87
N SER A 227 8.87 23.56 -3.71
CA SER A 227 10.14 23.42 -4.44
C SER A 227 9.99 22.80 -5.84
N LEU A 228 8.79 22.40 -6.24
CA LEU A 228 8.50 21.83 -7.56
C LEU A 228 7.63 22.79 -8.37
N PRO A 229 7.72 22.76 -9.71
CA PRO A 229 6.84 23.53 -10.56
C PRO A 229 5.37 23.11 -10.36
N PRO A 230 4.41 24.02 -10.67
CA PRO A 230 2.99 23.68 -10.62
C PRO A 230 2.64 22.48 -11.51
N GLN A 231 1.68 21.68 -11.05
CA GLN A 231 1.11 20.56 -11.79
C GLN A 231 0.00 21.08 -12.70
N VAL A 232 0.03 20.71 -13.99
CA VAL A 232 -1.00 21.00 -14.98
C VAL A 232 -1.63 19.69 -15.44
N PHE A 233 -2.95 19.61 -15.30
CA PHE A 233 -3.78 18.45 -15.65
C PHE A 233 -4.64 18.81 -16.86
N LYS A 234 -4.42 18.11 -17.98
CA LYS A 234 -5.08 18.43 -19.25
C LYS A 234 -6.59 18.20 -19.20
N ASP A 235 -7.01 17.11 -18.58
CA ASP A 235 -8.40 16.63 -18.61
C ASP A 235 -9.17 16.92 -17.31
N ALA A 236 -8.68 17.86 -16.48
CA ALA A 236 -9.30 18.21 -15.20
C ALA A 236 -10.73 18.77 -15.34
N ASN A 237 -10.99 19.58 -16.39
CA ASN A 237 -12.32 20.15 -16.72
C ASN A 237 -13.08 20.71 -15.51
N GLY A 238 -12.37 21.29 -14.54
CA GLY A 238 -12.94 21.83 -13.31
C GLY A 238 -13.37 20.78 -12.26
N VAL A 239 -13.17 19.49 -12.51
CA VAL A 239 -13.51 18.42 -11.55
C VAL A 239 -12.54 18.47 -10.37
N PRO A 240 -13.01 18.55 -9.10
CA PRO A 240 -12.15 18.50 -7.94
C PRO A 240 -11.39 17.17 -7.83
N LYS A 241 -10.14 17.22 -7.37
CA LYS A 241 -9.31 16.01 -7.19
C LYS A 241 -10.02 14.89 -6.40
N PRO A 242 -10.69 15.12 -5.24
CA PRO A 242 -11.37 14.06 -4.51
C PRO A 242 -12.47 13.38 -5.32
N LYS A 243 -13.28 14.18 -6.04
CA LYS A 243 -14.31 13.64 -6.92
C LYS A 243 -13.71 12.81 -8.06
N ALA A 244 -12.59 13.26 -8.64
CA ALA A 244 -11.89 12.52 -9.69
C ALA A 244 -11.45 11.12 -9.23
N LEU A 245 -10.94 11.01 -8.00
CA LEU A 245 -10.57 9.71 -7.41
C LEU A 245 -11.79 8.84 -7.11
N ALA A 246 -12.86 9.42 -6.57
CA ALA A 246 -14.12 8.69 -6.34
C ALA A 246 -14.75 8.20 -7.67
N ASP A 247 -14.69 9.01 -8.74
CA ASP A 247 -15.19 8.62 -10.06
C ASP A 247 -14.38 7.46 -10.66
N PHE A 248 -13.07 7.35 -10.36
CA PHE A 248 -12.29 6.17 -10.73
C PHE A 248 -12.87 4.91 -10.07
N PHE A 249 -13.15 4.93 -8.76
CA PHE A 249 -13.73 3.77 -8.05
C PHE A 249 -15.15 3.45 -8.51
N ARG A 250 -15.98 4.46 -8.80
CA ARG A 250 -17.33 4.24 -9.37
C ARG A 250 -17.28 3.49 -10.71
N ALA A 251 -16.21 3.68 -11.49
CA ALA A 251 -16.00 2.94 -12.74
C ALA A 251 -15.33 1.58 -12.51
N ALA A 252 -14.38 1.49 -11.60
CA ALA A 252 -13.55 0.30 -11.38
C ALA A 252 -14.28 -0.79 -10.56
N CYS A 253 -14.86 -0.42 -9.41
CA CYS A 253 -15.37 -1.41 -8.45
C CYS A 253 -16.48 -2.30 -9.00
N PRO A 254 -17.48 -1.81 -9.76
CA PRO A 254 -18.49 -2.70 -10.35
C PRO A 254 -17.89 -3.76 -11.30
N ARG A 255 -16.84 -3.40 -12.03
CA ARG A 255 -16.15 -4.32 -12.96
C ARG A 255 -15.34 -5.37 -12.21
N ILE A 256 -14.67 -4.97 -11.13
CA ILE A 256 -13.91 -5.86 -10.24
C ILE A 256 -14.86 -6.82 -9.52
N HIS A 257 -15.99 -6.35 -9.01
CA HIS A 257 -17.03 -7.17 -8.39
C HIS A 257 -17.59 -8.20 -9.40
N ALA A 258 -17.87 -7.77 -10.63
CA ALA A 258 -18.30 -8.67 -11.70
C ALA A 258 -17.26 -9.74 -12.06
N ALA A 259 -15.98 -9.45 -11.82
CA ALA A 259 -14.88 -10.41 -11.98
C ALA A 259 -14.64 -11.28 -10.73
N GLY A 260 -15.41 -11.10 -9.64
CA GLY A 260 -15.42 -11.94 -8.44
C GLY A 260 -14.48 -11.48 -7.32
N ALA A 261 -13.89 -10.28 -7.40
CA ALA A 261 -12.96 -9.77 -6.39
C ALA A 261 -13.51 -8.54 -5.64
N ARG A 262 -12.96 -8.23 -4.48
CA ARG A 262 -13.19 -6.98 -3.76
C ARG A 262 -12.38 -5.83 -4.35
N CYS A 263 -12.86 -4.60 -4.15
CA CYS A 263 -12.26 -3.37 -4.64
C CYS A 263 -11.89 -2.45 -3.47
N THR A 264 -10.60 -2.30 -3.18
CA THR A 264 -10.11 -1.62 -1.98
C THR A 264 -9.07 -0.54 -2.29
N ALA A 265 -8.83 0.38 -1.35
CA ALA A 265 -8.00 1.55 -1.58
C ALA A 265 -7.02 1.83 -0.45
N ASP A 266 -5.74 1.98 -0.79
CA ASP A 266 -4.72 2.51 0.10
C ASP A 266 -4.81 4.04 0.17
N ILE A 267 -4.85 4.57 1.38
CA ILE A 267 -4.92 6.01 1.62
C ILE A 267 -3.89 6.45 2.66
N PHE A 268 -3.49 7.71 2.61
CA PHE A 268 -2.64 8.25 3.67
C PHE A 268 -3.32 8.15 5.03
N GLY A 269 -2.57 7.75 6.05
CA GLY A 269 -3.07 7.64 7.42
C GLY A 269 -3.69 8.95 7.94
N MET A 270 -3.16 10.10 7.54
CA MET A 270 -3.70 11.41 7.92
C MET A 270 -5.11 11.68 7.38
N VAL A 271 -5.56 11.00 6.34
CA VAL A 271 -6.94 11.11 5.83
C VAL A 271 -7.98 10.73 6.89
N THR A 272 -7.60 9.89 7.85
CA THR A 272 -8.49 9.50 8.96
C THR A 272 -8.84 10.67 9.88
N SER A 273 -7.91 11.60 10.11
CA SER A 273 -8.03 12.65 11.15
C SER A 273 -8.32 14.06 10.63
N ILE A 274 -8.06 14.34 9.35
CA ILE A 274 -8.32 15.67 8.78
C ILE A 274 -9.79 15.87 8.41
N GLY A 275 -10.28 17.13 8.48
CA GLY A 275 -11.70 17.46 8.23
C GLY A 275 -12.11 17.54 6.76
N GLY A 276 -11.15 17.54 5.82
CA GLY A 276 -11.40 17.72 4.37
C GLY A 276 -10.50 16.82 3.53
N ALA A 277 -10.21 17.25 2.31
CA ALA A 277 -9.29 16.58 1.41
C ALA A 277 -7.83 16.90 1.73
N LEU A 278 -6.95 15.93 1.59
CA LEU A 278 -5.52 16.21 1.39
C LEU A 278 -5.27 16.82 0.01
N GLU A 279 -4.21 17.59 -0.15
CA GLU A 279 -3.82 18.20 -1.43
C GLU A 279 -3.62 17.17 -2.55
N VAL A 280 -3.32 15.94 -2.18
CA VAL A 280 -3.22 14.79 -3.08
C VAL A 280 -4.59 14.24 -3.53
N GLY A 281 -5.69 14.84 -3.11
CA GLY A 281 -7.06 14.49 -3.52
C GLY A 281 -7.72 13.41 -2.67
N GLN A 282 -7.06 12.79 -1.73
CA GLN A 282 -7.69 11.79 -0.88
C GLN A 282 -8.57 12.45 0.18
N GLN A 283 -9.84 12.05 0.21
CA GLN A 283 -10.86 12.52 1.15
C GLN A 283 -11.74 11.35 1.57
N TRP A 284 -11.89 11.15 2.88
CA TRP A 284 -12.65 10.02 3.43
C TRP A 284 -14.09 9.96 2.91
N SER A 285 -14.83 11.08 3.00
CA SER A 285 -16.24 11.14 2.59
C SER A 285 -16.49 10.89 1.09
N GLU A 286 -15.48 11.04 0.25
CA GLU A 286 -15.58 10.74 -1.19
C GLU A 286 -15.22 9.29 -1.50
N LEU A 287 -14.25 8.70 -0.78
CA LEU A 287 -13.73 7.37 -1.06
C LEU A 287 -14.49 6.26 -0.32
N ALA A 288 -14.88 6.50 0.92
CA ALA A 288 -15.56 5.52 1.75
C ALA A 288 -16.86 4.94 1.14
N PRO A 289 -17.74 5.75 0.49
CA PRO A 289 -18.96 5.20 -0.09
C PRO A 289 -18.77 4.40 -1.39
N VAL A 290 -17.57 4.41 -1.97
CA VAL A 290 -17.31 3.85 -3.32
C VAL A 290 -16.25 2.74 -3.32
N THR A 291 -15.80 2.32 -2.15
CA THR A 291 -14.82 1.23 -1.95
C THR A 291 -15.35 0.23 -0.93
N ASP A 292 -14.92 -1.02 -1.04
CA ASP A 292 -15.31 -2.06 -0.06
C ASP A 292 -14.54 -1.91 1.26
N VAL A 293 -13.27 -1.50 1.18
CA VAL A 293 -12.38 -1.30 2.33
C VAL A 293 -11.44 -0.13 2.06
N LEU A 294 -11.29 0.74 3.04
CA LEU A 294 -10.22 1.73 3.07
C LEU A 294 -9.05 1.23 3.92
N LEU A 295 -7.84 1.36 3.38
CA LEU A 295 -6.62 0.93 4.05
C LEU A 295 -5.73 2.14 4.38
N PRO A 296 -5.97 2.82 5.52
CA PRO A 296 -5.11 3.92 5.93
C PRO A 296 -3.70 3.43 6.29
N MET A 297 -2.68 4.08 5.74
CA MET A 297 -1.27 3.82 6.01
C MET A 297 -0.85 4.48 7.33
N VAL A 298 -1.08 3.78 8.45
CA VAL A 298 -0.84 4.31 9.79
C VAL A 298 0.54 3.86 10.27
N TYR A 299 1.58 4.46 9.69
CA TYR A 299 2.97 4.20 10.09
C TYR A 299 3.42 5.28 11.09
N PRO A 300 3.64 4.95 12.38
CA PRO A 300 3.97 5.96 13.38
C PRO A 300 5.19 6.83 13.03
N SER A 301 6.18 6.27 12.31
CA SER A 301 7.35 7.01 11.84
C SER A 301 7.05 8.09 10.78
N HIS A 302 5.88 8.05 10.15
CA HIS A 302 5.47 8.99 9.11
C HIS A 302 4.58 10.13 9.62
N TYR A 303 4.22 10.09 10.90
CA TYR A 303 3.45 11.17 11.53
C TYR A 303 4.38 12.27 12.05
N PRO A 304 4.09 13.53 11.74
CA PRO A 304 4.84 14.67 12.31
C PRO A 304 4.76 14.70 13.83
N HIS A 305 5.80 15.25 14.47
CA HIS A 305 5.77 15.57 15.90
C HIS A 305 4.53 16.38 16.27
N GLY A 306 3.89 16.02 17.35
CA GLY A 306 2.65 16.66 17.82
C GLY A 306 1.36 16.10 17.18
N SER A 307 1.42 15.15 16.22
CA SER A 307 0.23 14.49 15.69
C SER A 307 -0.57 13.85 16.83
N PHE A 308 -1.88 14.05 16.84
CA PHE A 308 -2.79 13.60 17.91
C PHE A 308 -2.40 14.07 19.32
N GLY A 309 -1.62 15.15 19.45
CA GLY A 309 -1.05 15.58 20.73
C GLY A 309 0.16 14.77 21.21
N ILE A 310 0.64 13.83 20.41
CA ILE A 310 1.75 12.93 20.74
C ILE A 310 3.08 13.59 20.36
N ALA A 311 3.93 13.88 21.33
CA ALA A 311 5.20 14.58 21.10
C ALA A 311 6.13 13.83 20.13
N ARG A 312 6.22 12.50 20.26
CA ARG A 312 7.05 11.62 19.43
C ARG A 312 6.24 10.43 18.90
N PRO A 313 5.49 10.59 17.80
CA PRO A 313 4.61 9.55 17.29
C PRO A 313 5.30 8.19 17.07
N ASN A 314 6.54 8.18 16.53
CA ASN A 314 7.28 6.95 16.32
C ASN A 314 7.59 6.15 17.60
N SER A 315 7.62 6.81 18.76
CA SER A 315 7.84 6.15 20.07
C SER A 315 6.55 5.64 20.70
N GLU A 316 5.39 6.03 20.18
CA GLU A 316 4.07 5.75 20.76
C GLU A 316 3.15 5.04 19.74
N PRO A 317 3.55 3.86 19.21
CA PRO A 317 2.84 3.22 18.11
C PRO A 317 1.39 2.83 18.44
N TYR A 318 1.10 2.46 19.69
CA TYR A 318 -0.27 2.21 20.14
C TYR A 318 -1.14 3.46 20.00
N LEU A 319 -0.70 4.58 20.58
CA LEU A 319 -1.49 5.82 20.62
C LEU A 319 -1.74 6.37 19.22
N VAL A 320 -0.75 6.28 18.33
CA VAL A 320 -0.91 6.73 16.93
C VAL A 320 -1.96 5.90 16.20
N VAL A 321 -1.88 4.57 16.29
CA VAL A 321 -2.80 3.67 15.61
C VAL A 321 -4.21 3.78 16.18
N ASP A 322 -4.36 3.75 17.51
CA ASP A 322 -5.64 3.89 18.17
C ASP A 322 -6.33 5.21 17.80
N SER A 323 -5.60 6.33 17.87
CA SER A 323 -6.14 7.65 17.51
C SER A 323 -6.56 7.75 16.05
N ALA A 324 -5.73 7.23 15.13
CA ALA A 324 -6.02 7.29 13.70
C ALA A 324 -7.24 6.41 13.33
N ILE A 325 -7.31 5.19 13.87
CA ILE A 325 -8.38 4.25 13.54
C ILE A 325 -9.69 4.60 14.26
N THR A 326 -9.64 5.12 15.48
CA THR A 326 -10.82 5.71 16.14
C THR A 326 -11.37 6.90 15.33
N ALA A 327 -10.51 7.77 14.80
CA ALA A 327 -10.94 8.86 13.94
C ALA A 327 -11.59 8.34 12.63
N ALA A 328 -11.08 7.26 12.05
CA ALA A 328 -11.69 6.57 10.90
C ALA A 328 -13.08 6.03 11.25
N HIS A 329 -13.21 5.36 12.42
CA HIS A 329 -14.49 4.84 12.92
C HIS A 329 -15.55 5.94 13.05
N HIS A 330 -15.17 7.09 13.61
CA HIS A 330 -16.08 8.24 13.72
C HIS A 330 -16.50 8.79 12.35
N LYS A 331 -15.63 8.73 11.33
CA LYS A 331 -15.99 9.15 9.97
C LYS A 331 -16.96 8.19 9.33
N ASP A 332 -16.74 6.88 9.45
CA ASP A 332 -17.67 5.86 8.96
C ASP A 332 -19.05 6.01 9.62
N THR A 333 -19.07 6.16 10.95
CA THR A 333 -20.33 6.36 11.70
C THR A 333 -21.09 7.58 11.19
N ARG A 334 -20.40 8.71 10.91
CA ARG A 334 -21.05 9.92 10.34
C ARG A 334 -21.61 9.71 8.93
N LEU A 335 -21.05 8.78 8.18
CA LEU A 335 -21.51 8.41 6.84
C LEU A 335 -22.55 7.28 6.86
N GLY A 336 -22.91 6.75 8.05
CA GLY A 336 -23.82 5.61 8.20
C GLY A 336 -23.18 4.28 7.77
N ILE A 337 -21.86 4.21 7.64
CA ILE A 337 -21.13 2.99 7.32
C ILE A 337 -20.92 2.20 8.61
N THR A 338 -21.57 1.05 8.72
CA THR A 338 -21.54 0.18 9.92
C THR A 338 -20.73 -1.10 9.71
N SER A 339 -20.17 -1.30 8.52
CA SER A 339 -19.42 -2.51 8.20
C SER A 339 -18.15 -2.62 9.07
N PRO A 340 -17.99 -3.69 9.86
CA PRO A 340 -16.84 -3.88 10.74
C PRO A 340 -15.55 -4.21 9.97
N ILE A 341 -15.65 -4.41 8.67
CA ILE A 341 -14.51 -4.74 7.79
C ILE A 341 -14.12 -3.58 6.87
N HIS A 342 -14.81 -2.43 6.97
CA HIS A 342 -14.60 -1.30 6.08
C HIS A 342 -13.23 -0.62 6.26
N VAL A 343 -12.59 -0.78 7.42
CA VAL A 343 -11.26 -0.22 7.71
C VAL A 343 -10.27 -1.35 7.96
N ARG A 344 -9.13 -1.29 7.28
CA ARG A 344 -8.01 -2.21 7.45
C ARG A 344 -6.70 -1.42 7.48
N ALA A 345 -6.14 -1.20 8.67
CA ALA A 345 -4.93 -0.40 8.81
C ALA A 345 -3.69 -1.08 8.21
N TRP A 346 -2.87 -0.34 7.46
CA TRP A 346 -1.49 -0.69 7.24
C TRP A 346 -0.67 -0.34 8.50
N LEU A 347 0.06 -1.32 9.03
CA LEU A 347 0.89 -1.21 10.23
C LEU A 347 2.37 -1.33 9.88
N GLN A 348 3.20 -0.65 10.64
CA GLN A 348 4.64 -0.56 10.43
C GLN A 348 5.36 -1.80 10.97
N ALA A 349 5.98 -2.60 10.09
CA ALA A 349 6.86 -3.71 10.41
C ALA A 349 8.27 -3.46 9.87
N PHE A 350 8.84 -2.30 10.19
CA PHE A 350 10.19 -1.86 9.80
C PHE A 350 10.66 -0.77 10.75
N THR A 351 11.96 -0.52 10.79
CA THR A 351 12.56 0.58 11.55
C THR A 351 12.85 1.76 10.65
N LEU A 352 12.35 2.95 11.02
CA LEU A 352 12.70 4.23 10.43
C LEU A 352 12.92 5.26 11.55
N GLY A 353 14.17 5.62 11.79
CA GLY A 353 14.55 6.42 12.96
C GLY A 353 14.41 5.64 14.28
N ALA A 354 14.49 6.34 15.39
CA ALA A 354 14.31 5.77 16.74
C ALA A 354 12.82 5.80 17.15
N PRO A 355 12.38 4.80 17.92
CA PRO A 355 13.08 3.60 18.39
C PRO A 355 13.23 2.53 17.31
N HIS A 356 14.09 1.54 17.58
CA HIS A 356 14.13 0.31 16.79
C HIS A 356 12.82 -0.48 16.98
N TYR A 357 12.17 -0.87 15.88
CA TYR A 357 10.92 -1.63 15.92
C TYR A 357 11.18 -3.13 16.03
N THR A 358 10.50 -3.73 16.98
CA THR A 358 10.50 -5.16 17.29
C THR A 358 9.07 -5.71 17.30
N ALA A 359 8.90 -6.96 17.70
CA ALA A 359 7.58 -7.55 17.93
C ALA A 359 6.70 -6.69 18.87
N ALA A 360 7.28 -6.09 19.92
CA ALA A 360 6.53 -5.27 20.87
C ALA A 360 5.84 -4.05 20.24
N GLN A 361 6.51 -3.37 19.28
CA GLN A 361 5.89 -2.25 18.57
C GLN A 361 4.78 -2.71 17.61
N VAL A 362 4.90 -3.92 17.02
CA VAL A 362 3.84 -4.51 16.20
C VAL A 362 2.64 -4.90 17.06
N GLU A 363 2.85 -5.53 18.22
CA GLU A 363 1.78 -5.84 19.19
C GLU A 363 1.03 -4.57 19.64
N ALA A 364 1.78 -3.50 19.97
CA ALA A 364 1.20 -2.23 20.36
C ALA A 364 0.30 -1.63 19.25
N GLN A 365 0.73 -1.71 17.98
CA GLN A 365 -0.07 -1.27 16.84
C GLN A 365 -1.34 -2.11 16.65
N LYS A 366 -1.21 -3.45 16.71
CA LYS A 366 -2.36 -4.37 16.64
C LYS A 366 -3.38 -4.06 17.73
N LYS A 367 -2.91 -3.85 18.96
CA LYS A 367 -3.77 -3.47 20.09
C LYS A 367 -4.52 -2.17 19.82
N GLY A 368 -3.88 -1.16 19.22
CA GLY A 368 -4.55 0.08 18.81
C GLY A 368 -5.68 -0.15 17.80
N VAL A 369 -5.49 -1.03 16.83
CA VAL A 369 -6.56 -1.42 15.88
C VAL A 369 -7.74 -2.06 16.62
N TYR A 370 -7.47 -2.98 17.56
CA TYR A 370 -8.50 -3.71 18.28
C TYR A 370 -9.29 -2.81 19.23
N ASP A 371 -8.60 -1.93 19.94
CA ASP A 371 -9.21 -0.97 20.89
C ASP A 371 -10.09 0.06 20.16
N ALA A 372 -9.73 0.41 18.91
CA ALA A 372 -10.53 1.25 18.03
C ALA A 372 -11.73 0.53 17.37
N GLY A 373 -11.97 -0.75 17.66
CA GLY A 373 -13.15 -1.51 17.23
C GLY A 373 -13.01 -2.28 15.93
N TYR A 374 -11.79 -2.48 15.41
CA TYR A 374 -11.53 -3.25 14.19
C TYR A 374 -10.64 -4.46 14.45
N ASP A 375 -10.64 -5.42 13.52
CA ASP A 375 -9.90 -6.69 13.64
C ASP A 375 -8.88 -6.91 12.51
N SER A 376 -9.00 -6.14 11.41
CA SER A 376 -8.24 -6.34 10.19
C SER A 376 -7.07 -5.37 10.08
N TRP A 377 -5.93 -5.86 9.61
CA TRP A 377 -4.71 -5.07 9.39
C TRP A 377 -3.77 -5.73 8.39
N VAL A 378 -2.83 -4.97 7.87
CA VAL A 378 -1.74 -5.43 7.00
C VAL A 378 -0.42 -5.00 7.60
N LEU A 379 0.54 -5.90 7.76
CA LEU A 379 1.91 -5.53 8.10
C LEU A 379 2.68 -5.15 6.84
N TRP A 380 3.31 -3.98 6.86
CA TRP A 380 4.21 -3.55 5.80
C TRP A 380 5.67 -3.62 6.24
N SER A 381 6.44 -4.46 5.55
CA SER A 381 7.89 -4.50 5.57
C SER A 381 8.38 -4.31 4.14
N PRO A 382 9.14 -3.23 3.81
CA PRO A 382 9.58 -2.96 2.43
C PRO A 382 10.31 -4.12 1.76
N GLY A 383 11.10 -4.86 2.55
CA GLY A 383 11.83 -6.06 2.10
C GLY A 383 11.02 -7.36 2.17
N SER A 384 9.74 -7.30 2.56
CA SER A 384 8.92 -8.48 2.87
C SER A 384 9.60 -9.42 3.89
N GLU A 385 10.29 -8.84 4.86
CA GLU A 385 11.01 -9.57 5.92
C GLU A 385 10.25 -9.45 7.23
N TYR A 386 9.79 -10.57 7.77
CA TYR A 386 8.93 -10.62 8.94
C TYR A 386 9.48 -11.42 10.11
N SER A 387 10.61 -12.12 9.93
CA SER A 387 11.24 -12.93 11.00
C SER A 387 11.41 -12.18 12.34
N PRO A 388 11.76 -10.87 12.37
CA PRO A 388 11.87 -10.13 13.63
C PRO A 388 10.53 -9.85 14.32
N PHE A 389 9.41 -10.02 13.61
CA PHE A 389 8.08 -9.62 14.05
C PHE A 389 7.14 -10.82 14.27
N VAL A 390 7.57 -12.05 13.96
CA VAL A 390 6.74 -13.26 14.09
C VAL A 390 6.24 -13.46 15.52
N ALA A 391 7.04 -13.10 16.53
CA ALA A 391 6.63 -13.20 17.93
C ALA A 391 5.42 -12.32 18.31
N ALA A 392 5.11 -11.29 17.50
CA ALA A 392 3.91 -10.47 17.67
C ALA A 392 2.63 -11.11 17.08
N LEU A 393 2.76 -12.21 16.33
CA LEU A 393 1.65 -12.86 15.65
C LEU A 393 1.04 -13.94 16.54
N GLU A 394 -0.27 -13.95 16.64
CA GLU A 394 -1.03 -14.98 17.36
C GLU A 394 -1.15 -16.26 16.53
N SER A 395 -1.46 -17.37 17.18
CA SER A 395 -1.58 -18.67 16.50
C SER A 395 -2.87 -18.84 15.69
N THR A 396 -3.88 -17.99 15.93
CA THR A 396 -5.21 -18.13 15.30
C THR A 396 -5.83 -16.78 14.96
N THR A 397 -6.60 -16.76 13.87
CA THR A 397 -7.36 -15.59 13.43
C THR A 397 -8.71 -15.55 14.17
N VAL A 398 -8.76 -14.84 15.29
CA VAL A 398 -9.99 -14.62 16.06
C VAL A 398 -10.21 -13.12 16.27
N SER A 399 -11.47 -12.72 16.47
CA SER A 399 -11.80 -11.31 16.79
C SER A 399 -11.18 -10.90 18.12
N ARG A 400 -10.54 -9.75 18.14
CA ARG A 400 -9.90 -9.13 19.31
C ARG A 400 -10.40 -7.72 19.57
N LYS A 401 -11.23 -7.16 18.67
CA LYS A 401 -11.78 -5.83 18.83
C LYS A 401 -12.61 -5.70 20.08
N LYS A 402 -12.52 -4.53 20.72
CA LYS A 402 -13.46 -4.17 21.79
C LYS A 402 -14.87 -4.02 21.22
N LYS A 403 -15.84 -4.48 21.97
CA LYS A 403 -17.26 -4.35 21.65
C LYS A 403 -17.77 -2.96 22.00
#